data_66602cb16275c15168f230cbaaeb71c9
#
_entry.id   66602cb16275c15168f230cbaaeb71c9
#
_cell.length_a   1.000
_cell.length_b   1.000
_cell.length_c   1.000
_cell.angle_alpha   90.00
_cell.angle_beta   90.00
_cell.angle_gamma   90.00
#
_symmetry.space_group_name_H-M   'P 1'
#
loop_
_entity.id
_entity.type
_entity.pdbx_description
1 polymer ?
#
loop_
_entity_poly.entity_id
_entity_poly.type
_entity_poly.pdbx_seq_one_letter_code
_entity_poly.pdbx_strand_id
1 'polypeptide(L)'
;MANIFVPHPVKEQLPGVDYCVNSNPSWPVAILLGFQHYVVMLGTTVIIPSSIVPQMGGGYREKAEVIQTLLFVSGVNTLLQTLFGTRLPVVIGASYTFVFPILSVVLADRYSVYVDPHDRFERSMRGIQGALMIASILPILAGFLGVWRIFVRLLSPLSSVPLITLVGLGLYTHGFPQLAHCVEIGLPELIVLIILAEYIPHWFKTKGAIFERFFERYAVLLSIAIIWPYAALLTAAGAYKNRPPNTQFSCRVDRSGLLEGASWIRFPYPWQWGTPTVNATDAFIMMAAAMIALVESTGTFKAASRYGSATPPPPSVLSRGAGWLGIGFLLDGLFGAASGSTASVCLLAVTRVGSRRVIQISAVFMLFFSVLGNNQDNRLQSSGYDIQWEADQKERNCVAGIEKKSLGAKDLECCRWSQKLDYCTETVLTSAGLGLLQFCNLNSFRTKFIIGFSIFMGLSVPQYFNEYMVTSGRGPVHSSSAWLNKTMQVVFTSPATVAAIIAVFLDRTVARKHSSTRTDSGSHWWEKFRYFDTDPRSAEFYSLPGGLTKYFPSV
;
A
#
# COMPACT_ATOMS: atom_id res chain seq x y z
N MET A 1 -21.99 -3.24 -38.79
CA MET A 1 -21.06 -4.33 -38.35
C MET A 1 -19.57 -3.95 -38.40
N ALA A 2 -19.18 -2.89 -39.10
CA ALA A 2 -17.75 -2.49 -39.26
C ALA A 2 -17.07 -1.94 -37.98
N ASN A 3 -17.80 -1.58 -36.93
CA ASN A 3 -17.24 -0.98 -35.70
C ASN A 3 -16.89 -1.98 -34.57
N ILE A 4 -17.09 -3.28 -34.79
CA ILE A 4 -16.88 -4.31 -33.77
C ILE A 4 -15.39 -4.61 -33.58
N PHE A 5 -14.56 -4.33 -34.58
CA PHE A 5 -13.12 -4.64 -34.59
C PHE A 5 -12.21 -3.41 -34.48
N VAL A 6 -12.74 -2.25 -34.11
CA VAL A 6 -11.87 -1.09 -33.89
C VAL A 6 -11.15 -1.29 -32.60
N PRO A 7 -9.80 -1.44 -32.61
CA PRO A 7 -9.00 -1.53 -31.40
C PRO A 7 -9.26 -0.31 -30.53
N HIS A 8 -9.07 -0.44 -29.21
CA HIS A 8 -9.19 0.69 -28.28
C HIS A 8 -8.45 1.90 -28.85
N PRO A 9 -9.08 3.09 -28.89
CA PRO A 9 -8.47 4.25 -29.50
C PRO A 9 -7.18 4.61 -28.75
N VAL A 10 -6.15 5.00 -29.50
CA VAL A 10 -4.82 5.43 -28.97
C VAL A 10 -4.97 6.55 -27.92
N LYS A 11 -6.05 7.32 -27.98
CA LYS A 11 -6.39 8.37 -26.99
C LYS A 11 -6.58 7.85 -25.56
N GLU A 12 -6.82 6.55 -25.36
CA GLU A 12 -6.93 5.95 -24.02
C GLU A 12 -5.56 5.63 -23.42
N GLN A 13 -4.49 5.64 -24.21
CA GLN A 13 -3.11 5.43 -23.74
C GLN A 13 -2.52 6.74 -23.22
N LEU A 14 -1.68 6.65 -22.18
CA LEU A 14 -1.00 7.82 -21.63
C LEU A 14 0.17 8.21 -22.53
N PRO A 15 0.24 9.45 -23.07
CA PRO A 15 1.38 9.89 -23.84
C PRO A 15 2.62 10.04 -22.95
N GLY A 16 3.80 9.76 -23.49
CA GLY A 16 5.08 9.96 -22.80
C GLY A 16 5.54 8.79 -21.92
N VAL A 17 4.87 7.61 -21.99
CA VAL A 17 5.36 6.38 -21.36
C VAL A 17 6.47 5.79 -22.20
N ASP A 18 7.67 5.65 -21.63
CA ASP A 18 8.86 5.14 -22.34
C ASP A 18 8.80 3.63 -22.58
N TYR A 19 8.31 2.89 -21.60
CA TYR A 19 8.17 1.43 -21.67
C TYR A 19 6.76 1.02 -21.24
N CYS A 20 6.05 0.35 -22.15
CA CYS A 20 4.73 -0.22 -21.84
C CYS A 20 4.87 -1.55 -21.08
N VAL A 21 3.72 -2.15 -20.69
CA VAL A 21 3.66 -3.38 -19.86
C VAL A 21 4.53 -4.52 -20.39
N ASN A 22 4.55 -4.73 -21.71
CA ASN A 22 5.29 -5.83 -22.36
C ASN A 22 6.68 -5.43 -22.86
N SER A 23 7.06 -4.16 -22.75
CA SER A 23 8.39 -3.69 -23.18
C SER A 23 9.47 -4.24 -22.27
N ASN A 24 10.60 -4.66 -22.87
CA ASN A 24 11.75 -5.17 -22.16
C ASN A 24 12.88 -4.11 -22.16
N PRO A 25 13.04 -3.32 -21.09
CA PRO A 25 14.20 -2.45 -20.93
C PRO A 25 15.50 -3.27 -20.96
N SER A 26 16.62 -2.65 -21.31
CA SER A 26 17.95 -3.27 -21.21
C SER A 26 18.22 -3.71 -19.76
N TRP A 27 19.01 -4.76 -19.58
CA TRP A 27 19.27 -5.34 -18.26
C TRP A 27 19.77 -4.33 -17.23
N PRO A 28 20.76 -3.45 -17.50
CA PRO A 28 21.21 -2.47 -16.51
C PRO A 28 20.11 -1.51 -16.07
N VAL A 29 19.30 -1.02 -17.00
CA VAL A 29 18.17 -0.13 -16.72
C VAL A 29 17.10 -0.87 -15.92
N ALA A 30 16.77 -2.10 -16.28
CA ALA A 30 15.77 -2.91 -15.59
C ALA A 30 16.19 -3.27 -14.15
N ILE A 31 17.46 -3.58 -13.93
CA ILE A 31 18.01 -3.88 -12.59
C ILE A 31 17.97 -2.63 -11.72
N LEU A 32 18.43 -1.48 -12.22
CA LEU A 32 18.49 -0.24 -11.44
C LEU A 32 17.10 0.27 -11.09
N LEU A 33 16.15 0.22 -12.04
CA LEU A 33 14.75 0.57 -11.78
C LEU A 33 14.06 -0.45 -10.86
N GLY A 34 14.34 -1.74 -11.02
CA GLY A 34 13.84 -2.77 -10.11
C GLY A 34 14.33 -2.58 -8.68
N PHE A 35 15.59 -2.21 -8.51
CA PHE A 35 16.15 -1.84 -7.20
C PHE A 35 15.46 -0.59 -6.62
N GLN A 36 15.16 0.42 -7.44
CA GLN A 36 14.43 1.61 -7.00
C GLN A 36 13.01 1.27 -6.50
N HIS A 37 12.29 0.40 -7.20
CA HIS A 37 10.98 -0.09 -6.73
C HIS A 37 11.08 -0.85 -5.41
N TYR A 38 12.13 -1.66 -5.22
CA TYR A 38 12.41 -2.34 -3.97
C TYR A 38 12.64 -1.34 -2.83
N VAL A 39 13.49 -0.33 -3.04
CA VAL A 39 13.80 0.68 -2.02
C VAL A 39 12.54 1.45 -1.58
N VAL A 40 11.68 1.84 -2.52
CA VAL A 40 10.42 2.52 -2.19
C VAL A 40 9.48 1.60 -1.42
N MET A 41 9.44 0.30 -1.75
CA MET A 41 8.60 -0.65 -1.04
C MET A 41 9.06 -0.93 0.40
N LEU A 42 10.34 -0.72 0.71
CA LEU A 42 10.84 -0.82 2.09
C LEU A 42 10.10 0.12 3.05
N GLY A 43 9.55 1.27 2.58
CA GLY A 43 8.81 2.23 3.40
C GLY A 43 7.73 1.55 4.23
N THR A 44 6.67 1.16 3.57
CA THR A 44 5.52 0.51 4.22
C THR A 44 5.88 -0.80 4.90
N THR A 45 6.80 -1.58 4.29
CA THR A 45 7.24 -2.88 4.81
C THR A 45 7.91 -2.77 6.17
N VAL A 46 8.55 -1.65 6.47
CA VAL A 46 9.25 -1.46 7.74
C VAL A 46 8.45 -0.62 8.72
N ILE A 47 7.71 0.40 8.25
CA ILE A 47 6.92 1.28 9.11
C ILE A 47 5.80 0.51 9.82
N ILE A 48 5.05 -0.30 9.08
CA ILE A 48 3.89 -1.01 9.63
C ILE A 48 4.30 -1.97 10.76
N PRO A 49 5.27 -2.90 10.59
CA PRO A 49 5.76 -3.69 11.71
C PRO A 49 6.36 -2.87 12.85
N SER A 50 7.08 -1.79 12.53
CA SER A 50 7.67 -0.92 13.57
C SER A 50 6.63 -0.24 14.46
N SER A 51 5.43 0.00 13.98
CA SER A 51 4.32 0.54 14.77
C SER A 51 3.53 -0.54 15.52
N ILE A 52 3.48 -1.78 15.01
CA ILE A 52 2.62 -2.86 15.55
C ILE A 52 3.39 -3.75 16.53
N VAL A 53 4.60 -4.19 16.19
CA VAL A 53 5.37 -5.15 16.97
C VAL A 53 5.63 -4.70 18.41
N PRO A 54 6.02 -3.45 18.70
CA PRO A 54 6.18 -2.98 20.08
C PRO A 54 4.88 -3.03 20.90
N GLN A 55 3.74 -2.81 20.26
CA GLN A 55 2.41 -2.89 20.91
C GLN A 55 2.07 -4.33 21.34
N MET A 56 2.63 -5.31 20.65
CA MET A 56 2.49 -6.73 20.97
C MET A 56 3.45 -7.17 22.09
N GLY A 57 4.44 -6.36 22.42
CA GLY A 57 5.52 -6.72 23.36
C GLY A 57 6.79 -7.23 22.66
N GLY A 58 6.84 -7.23 21.32
CA GLY A 58 8.02 -7.67 20.57
C GLY A 58 9.16 -6.67 20.62
N GLY A 59 10.40 -7.17 20.68
CA GLY A 59 11.63 -6.38 20.68
C GLY A 59 12.19 -6.16 19.26
N TYR A 60 13.44 -5.72 19.18
CA TYR A 60 14.12 -5.45 17.91
C TYR A 60 14.29 -6.71 17.05
N ARG A 61 14.52 -7.86 17.69
CA ARG A 61 14.66 -9.15 17.01
C ARG A 61 13.36 -9.56 16.32
N GLU A 62 12.27 -9.61 17.07
CA GLU A 62 10.94 -9.95 16.54
C GLU A 62 10.52 -8.96 15.45
N LYS A 63 10.82 -7.68 15.63
CA LYS A 63 10.58 -6.65 14.62
C LYS A 63 11.34 -6.94 13.31
N ALA A 64 12.64 -7.23 13.39
CA ALA A 64 13.45 -7.57 12.22
C ALA A 64 12.95 -8.84 11.53
N GLU A 65 12.58 -9.86 12.30
CA GLU A 65 12.04 -11.12 11.78
C GLU A 65 10.68 -10.91 11.06
N VAL A 66 9.80 -10.07 11.58
CA VAL A 66 8.52 -9.72 10.94
C VAL A 66 8.77 -8.94 9.66
N ILE A 67 9.69 -7.98 9.65
CA ILE A 67 10.04 -7.21 8.44
C ILE A 67 10.59 -8.13 7.34
N GLN A 68 11.53 -9.02 7.67
CA GLN A 68 12.06 -9.99 6.72
C GLN A 68 10.95 -10.89 6.15
N THR A 69 10.05 -11.38 7.01
CA THR A 69 8.91 -12.21 6.60
C THR A 69 7.96 -11.44 5.68
N LEU A 70 7.62 -10.21 6.04
CA LEU A 70 6.74 -9.35 5.24
C LEU A 70 7.34 -9.03 3.88
N LEU A 71 8.66 -8.75 3.84
CA LEU A 71 9.38 -8.51 2.59
C LEU A 71 9.41 -9.76 1.70
N PHE A 72 9.61 -10.95 2.29
CA PHE A 72 9.57 -12.23 1.58
C PHE A 72 8.20 -12.46 0.94
N VAL A 73 7.13 -12.37 1.73
CA VAL A 73 5.76 -12.59 1.27
C VAL A 73 5.36 -11.54 0.22
N SER A 74 5.75 -10.28 0.40
CA SER A 74 5.54 -9.22 -0.60
C SER A 74 6.21 -9.54 -1.94
N GLY A 75 7.43 -10.07 -1.92
CA GLY A 75 8.14 -10.52 -3.14
C GLY A 75 7.39 -11.66 -3.84
N VAL A 76 6.97 -12.69 -3.09
CA VAL A 76 6.18 -13.82 -3.63
C VAL A 76 4.85 -13.31 -4.21
N ASN A 77 4.10 -12.49 -3.47
CA ASN A 77 2.81 -11.95 -3.89
C ASN A 77 2.94 -11.08 -5.16
N THR A 78 4.01 -10.30 -5.26
CA THR A 78 4.31 -9.49 -6.46
C THR A 78 4.56 -10.38 -7.68
N LEU A 79 5.31 -11.47 -7.54
CA LEU A 79 5.52 -12.44 -8.62
C LEU A 79 4.21 -13.13 -9.02
N LEU A 80 3.43 -13.60 -8.06
CA LEU A 80 2.14 -14.24 -8.32
C LEU A 80 1.19 -13.29 -9.06
N GLN A 81 1.12 -12.03 -8.64
CA GLN A 81 0.24 -11.03 -9.25
C GLN A 81 0.69 -10.66 -10.67
N THR A 82 2.00 -10.51 -10.91
CA THR A 82 2.54 -10.13 -12.23
C THR A 82 2.56 -11.29 -13.22
N LEU A 83 2.62 -12.54 -12.76
CA LEU A 83 2.62 -13.74 -13.61
C LEU A 83 1.21 -14.29 -13.84
N PHE A 84 0.41 -14.44 -12.79
CA PHE A 84 -0.86 -15.16 -12.82
C PHE A 84 -2.07 -14.27 -12.51
N GLY A 85 -1.91 -13.19 -11.75
CA GLY A 85 -2.98 -12.26 -11.38
C GLY A 85 -3.39 -11.36 -12.54
N THR A 86 -3.32 -10.05 -12.32
CA THR A 86 -3.67 -9.04 -13.33
C THR A 86 -2.65 -8.94 -14.47
N ARG A 87 -1.43 -9.42 -14.26
CA ARG A 87 -0.28 -9.24 -15.17
C ARG A 87 0.10 -7.78 -15.43
N LEU A 88 -0.34 -6.89 -14.57
CA LEU A 88 0.03 -5.48 -14.57
C LEU A 88 1.33 -5.23 -13.78
N PRO A 89 2.02 -4.12 -14.05
CA PRO A 89 3.24 -3.74 -13.33
C PRO A 89 2.90 -3.16 -11.96
N VAL A 90 2.47 -3.99 -11.02
CA VAL A 90 2.13 -3.62 -9.65
C VAL A 90 3.02 -4.33 -8.66
N VAL A 91 3.41 -3.63 -7.61
CA VAL A 91 4.07 -4.21 -6.44
C VAL A 91 3.00 -4.54 -5.40
N ILE A 92 3.07 -5.71 -4.80
CA ILE A 92 2.18 -6.10 -3.70
C ILE A 92 2.95 -6.00 -2.39
N GLY A 93 2.41 -5.28 -1.42
CA GLY A 93 3.08 -5.10 -0.15
C GLY A 93 2.16 -4.70 0.98
N ALA A 94 2.72 -4.48 2.17
CA ALA A 94 2.01 -4.14 3.39
C ALA A 94 1.06 -2.95 3.22
N SER A 95 -0.08 -3.02 3.87
CA SER A 95 -1.14 -2.01 3.76
C SER A 95 -1.52 -1.41 5.10
N TYR A 96 -1.63 -0.08 5.14
CA TYR A 96 -2.16 0.66 6.29
C TYR A 96 -3.62 0.31 6.62
N THR A 97 -4.38 -0.21 5.66
CA THR A 97 -5.76 -0.68 5.85
C THR A 97 -5.88 -1.75 6.95
N PHE A 98 -4.83 -2.55 7.15
CA PHE A 98 -4.80 -3.59 8.17
C PHE A 98 -4.29 -3.12 9.53
N VAL A 99 -3.71 -1.93 9.65
CA VAL A 99 -3.11 -1.45 10.92
C VAL A 99 -4.16 -1.34 12.02
N PHE A 100 -5.28 -0.66 11.75
CA PHE A 100 -6.35 -0.52 12.74
C PHE A 100 -6.97 -1.87 13.16
N PRO A 101 -7.36 -2.77 12.24
CA PRO A 101 -7.81 -4.12 12.57
C PRO A 101 -6.83 -4.90 13.45
N ILE A 102 -5.55 -4.87 13.11
CA ILE A 102 -4.49 -5.57 13.84
C ILE A 102 -4.35 -4.97 15.25
N LEU A 103 -4.30 -3.66 15.39
CA LEU A 103 -4.26 -3.01 16.70
C LEU A 103 -5.49 -3.35 17.54
N SER A 104 -6.67 -3.46 16.94
CA SER A 104 -7.88 -3.91 17.64
C SER A 104 -7.78 -5.35 18.14
N VAL A 105 -7.02 -6.21 17.47
CA VAL A 105 -6.72 -7.58 17.92
C VAL A 105 -5.69 -7.55 19.04
N VAL A 106 -4.58 -6.84 18.84
CA VAL A 106 -3.43 -6.79 19.76
C VAL A 106 -3.80 -6.18 21.12
N LEU A 107 -4.59 -5.13 21.11
CA LEU A 107 -5.04 -4.41 22.33
C LEU A 107 -6.24 -5.07 23.00
N ALA A 108 -6.67 -6.26 22.57
CA ALA A 108 -7.76 -6.97 23.24
C ALA A 108 -7.33 -7.46 24.63
N ASP A 109 -8.24 -7.35 25.61
CA ASP A 109 -7.99 -7.68 27.03
C ASP A 109 -7.42 -9.09 27.25
N ARG A 110 -7.72 -10.05 26.36
CA ARG A 110 -7.21 -11.42 26.41
C ARG A 110 -5.70 -11.53 26.31
N TYR A 111 -5.01 -10.53 25.74
CA TYR A 111 -3.55 -10.51 25.64
C TYR A 111 -2.89 -9.68 26.75
N SER A 112 -3.63 -8.82 27.44
CA SER A 112 -3.12 -8.02 28.58
C SER A 112 -2.78 -8.87 29.80
N VAL A 113 -3.31 -10.08 29.90
CA VAL A 113 -3.05 -11.03 31.00
C VAL A 113 -1.61 -11.58 30.98
N TYR A 114 -0.96 -11.59 29.83
CA TYR A 114 0.39 -12.14 29.70
C TYR A 114 1.43 -11.11 30.14
N VAL A 115 2.14 -11.43 31.23
CA VAL A 115 3.17 -10.56 31.83
C VAL A 115 4.46 -10.60 31.01
N ASP A 116 4.84 -11.78 30.48
CA ASP A 116 6.01 -11.92 29.61
C ASP A 116 5.76 -11.27 28.25
N PRO A 117 6.59 -10.29 27.84
CA PRO A 117 6.45 -9.61 26.55
C PRO A 117 6.58 -10.55 25.35
N HIS A 118 7.48 -11.52 25.42
CA HIS A 118 7.69 -12.49 24.33
C HIS A 118 6.47 -13.41 24.14
N ASP A 119 5.94 -13.98 25.22
CA ASP A 119 4.71 -14.79 25.20
C ASP A 119 3.51 -13.98 24.68
N ARG A 120 3.41 -12.72 25.09
CA ARG A 120 2.38 -11.82 24.61
C ARG A 120 2.49 -11.57 23.10
N PHE A 121 3.71 -11.32 22.60
CA PHE A 121 3.98 -11.15 21.18
C PHE A 121 3.58 -12.39 20.39
N GLU A 122 4.06 -13.57 20.75
CA GLU A 122 3.74 -14.80 20.02
C GLU A 122 2.25 -15.11 19.97
N ARG A 123 1.54 -14.96 21.11
CA ARG A 123 0.10 -15.22 21.17
C ARG A 123 -0.71 -14.22 20.35
N SER A 124 -0.33 -12.95 20.38
CA SER A 124 -0.95 -11.92 19.55
C SER A 124 -0.71 -12.20 18.07
N MET A 125 0.51 -12.63 17.70
CA MET A 125 0.84 -12.99 16.31
C MET A 125 0.03 -14.20 15.82
N ARG A 126 -0.12 -15.24 16.64
CA ARG A 126 -0.96 -16.41 16.33
C ARG A 126 -2.42 -16.02 16.10
N GLY A 127 -2.93 -15.05 16.86
CA GLY A 127 -4.28 -14.49 16.66
C GLY A 127 -4.41 -13.75 15.33
N ILE A 128 -3.43 -12.91 14.98
CA ILE A 128 -3.39 -12.19 13.70
C ILE A 128 -3.29 -13.19 12.53
N GLN A 129 -2.42 -14.20 12.62
CA GLN A 129 -2.29 -15.25 11.61
C GLN A 129 -3.63 -15.94 11.33
N GLY A 130 -4.31 -16.41 12.38
CA GLY A 130 -5.60 -17.08 12.25
C GLY A 130 -6.68 -16.19 11.65
N ALA A 131 -6.74 -14.92 12.07
CA ALA A 131 -7.70 -13.96 11.54
C ALA A 131 -7.45 -13.63 10.05
N LEU A 132 -6.18 -13.45 9.63
CA LEU A 132 -5.82 -13.20 8.22
C LEU A 132 -6.10 -14.42 7.33
N MET A 133 -5.80 -15.64 7.80
CA MET A 133 -6.08 -16.87 7.06
C MET A 133 -7.58 -17.04 6.80
N ILE A 134 -8.43 -16.81 7.80
CA ILE A 134 -9.89 -16.84 7.60
C ILE A 134 -10.36 -15.68 6.71
N ALA A 135 -9.84 -14.48 6.91
CA ALA A 135 -10.21 -13.34 6.11
C ALA A 135 -9.85 -13.51 4.63
N SER A 136 -8.81 -14.28 4.30
CA SER A 136 -8.39 -14.55 2.92
C SER A 136 -9.40 -15.36 2.11
N ILE A 137 -10.23 -16.16 2.77
CA ILE A 137 -11.22 -17.03 2.11
C ILE A 137 -12.20 -16.20 1.27
N LEU A 138 -12.66 -15.06 1.82
CA LEU A 138 -13.65 -14.21 1.14
C LEU A 138 -13.10 -13.60 -0.17
N PRO A 139 -11.92 -12.95 -0.21
CA PRO A 139 -11.31 -12.49 -1.44
C PRO A 139 -11.00 -13.60 -2.46
N ILE A 140 -10.52 -14.75 -2.00
CA ILE A 140 -10.25 -15.91 -2.87
C ILE A 140 -11.53 -16.35 -3.58
N LEU A 141 -12.61 -16.57 -2.82
CA LEU A 141 -13.88 -16.98 -3.39
C LEU A 141 -14.48 -15.88 -4.28
N ALA A 142 -14.53 -14.63 -3.81
CA ALA A 142 -15.06 -13.53 -4.59
C ALA A 142 -14.31 -13.34 -5.92
N GLY A 143 -12.98 -13.50 -5.90
CA GLY A 143 -12.13 -13.36 -7.08
C GLY A 143 -12.28 -14.50 -8.06
N PHE A 144 -12.08 -15.75 -7.64
CA PHE A 144 -12.05 -16.90 -8.55
C PHE A 144 -13.45 -17.36 -8.99
N LEU A 145 -14.47 -17.27 -8.14
CA LEU A 145 -15.86 -17.52 -8.55
C LEU A 145 -16.45 -16.41 -9.42
N GLY A 146 -15.73 -15.32 -9.62
CA GLY A 146 -16.16 -14.22 -10.47
C GLY A 146 -17.19 -13.27 -9.85
N VAL A 147 -17.50 -13.39 -8.57
CA VAL A 147 -18.40 -12.48 -7.85
C VAL A 147 -17.86 -11.06 -7.88
N TRP A 148 -16.53 -10.90 -7.77
CA TRP A 148 -15.87 -9.61 -7.84
C TRP A 148 -16.09 -8.87 -9.17
N ARG A 149 -16.35 -9.57 -10.27
CA ARG A 149 -16.74 -8.96 -11.57
C ARG A 149 -18.00 -8.09 -11.45
N ILE A 150 -18.96 -8.55 -10.65
CA ILE A 150 -20.21 -7.82 -10.42
C ILE A 150 -19.91 -6.50 -9.72
N PHE A 151 -19.08 -6.55 -8.67
CA PHE A 151 -18.64 -5.37 -7.93
C PHE A 151 -17.86 -4.39 -8.83
N VAL A 152 -16.90 -4.89 -9.59
CA VAL A 152 -16.10 -4.05 -10.52
C VAL A 152 -16.99 -3.31 -11.54
N ARG A 153 -18.08 -3.94 -12.00
CA ARG A 153 -19.06 -3.30 -12.91
C ARG A 153 -19.85 -2.15 -12.27
N LEU A 154 -19.83 -2.03 -10.93
CA LEU A 154 -20.39 -0.86 -10.24
C LEU A 154 -19.44 0.36 -10.34
N LEU A 155 -18.15 0.12 -10.51
CA LEU A 155 -17.11 1.14 -10.56
C LEU A 155 -16.93 1.68 -11.99
N SER A 156 -17.77 2.64 -12.39
CA SER A 156 -17.59 3.43 -13.63
C SER A 156 -16.32 4.30 -13.53
N PRO A 157 -15.83 4.92 -14.61
CA PRO A 157 -14.76 5.92 -14.54
C PRO A 157 -15.07 7.02 -13.54
N LEU A 158 -16.30 7.53 -13.53
CA LEU A 158 -16.76 8.59 -12.62
C LEU A 158 -16.62 8.19 -11.15
N SER A 159 -17.02 6.98 -10.76
CA SER A 159 -16.87 6.49 -9.38
C SER A 159 -15.46 6.04 -9.04
N SER A 160 -14.65 5.71 -10.06
CA SER A 160 -13.24 5.33 -9.85
C SER A 160 -12.33 6.52 -9.54
N VAL A 161 -12.69 7.75 -9.99
CA VAL A 161 -11.92 8.97 -9.69
C VAL A 161 -11.81 9.22 -8.19
N PRO A 162 -12.89 9.38 -7.42
CA PRO A 162 -12.80 9.60 -5.97
C PRO A 162 -12.13 8.44 -5.24
N LEU A 163 -12.43 7.20 -5.64
CA LEU A 163 -11.80 6.01 -5.06
C LEU A 163 -10.28 6.08 -5.13
N ILE A 164 -9.72 6.21 -6.34
CA ILE A 164 -8.26 6.16 -6.54
C ILE A 164 -7.58 7.40 -5.96
N THR A 165 -8.21 8.56 -6.11
CA THR A 165 -7.70 9.81 -5.52
C THR A 165 -7.58 9.69 -4.00
N LEU A 166 -8.55 9.08 -3.33
CA LEU A 166 -8.53 8.95 -1.88
C LEU A 166 -7.75 7.73 -1.36
N VAL A 167 -7.36 6.79 -2.21
CA VAL A 167 -6.29 5.83 -1.84
C VAL A 167 -4.98 6.58 -1.54
N GLY A 168 -4.66 7.61 -2.32
CA GLY A 168 -3.50 8.46 -2.06
C GLY A 168 -3.75 9.51 -0.97
N LEU A 169 -4.74 10.40 -1.17
CA LEU A 169 -5.03 11.47 -0.20
C LEU A 169 -5.44 10.96 1.19
N GLY A 170 -5.99 9.76 1.31
CA GLY A 170 -6.37 9.18 2.59
C GLY A 170 -5.20 8.93 3.54
N LEU A 171 -3.98 8.86 3.01
CA LEU A 171 -2.75 8.67 3.77
C LEU A 171 -2.03 9.98 4.14
N TYR A 172 -2.68 11.15 3.96
CA TYR A 172 -2.07 12.47 4.19
C TYR A 172 -1.47 12.63 5.60
N THR A 173 -1.98 11.92 6.59
CA THR A 173 -1.45 11.91 7.96
C THR A 173 -0.10 11.21 8.07
N HIS A 174 0.27 10.37 7.10
CA HIS A 174 1.55 9.66 7.03
C HIS A 174 2.56 10.37 6.11
N GLY A 175 2.13 11.37 5.34
CA GLY A 175 2.98 12.17 4.46
C GLY A 175 3.83 13.20 5.21
N PHE A 176 3.50 14.48 5.07
CA PHE A 176 4.26 15.58 5.66
C PHE A 176 4.50 15.48 7.18
N PRO A 177 3.55 15.01 8.02
CA PRO A 177 3.80 14.85 9.45
C PRO A 177 4.98 13.92 9.76
N GLN A 178 5.15 12.83 9.02
CA GLN A 178 6.30 11.92 9.20
C GLN A 178 7.62 12.58 8.77
N LEU A 179 7.58 13.32 7.67
CA LEU A 179 8.71 14.10 7.18
C LEU A 179 9.12 15.19 8.19
N ALA A 180 8.15 15.82 8.85
CA ALA A 180 8.33 16.86 9.84
C ALA A 180 8.94 16.38 11.17
N HIS A 181 9.00 15.08 11.45
CA HIS A 181 9.72 14.55 12.62
C HIS A 181 11.22 14.90 12.61
N CYS A 182 11.81 15.12 11.44
CA CYS A 182 13.14 15.70 11.29
C CYS A 182 13.15 16.69 10.12
N VAL A 183 12.79 17.93 10.37
CA VAL A 183 12.64 18.99 9.36
C VAL A 183 13.97 19.26 8.64
N GLU A 184 15.09 19.25 9.38
CA GLU A 184 16.42 19.53 8.86
C GLU A 184 16.88 18.55 7.77
N ILE A 185 16.31 17.34 7.75
CA ILE A 185 16.62 16.33 6.73
C ILE A 185 15.43 16.17 5.78
N GLY A 186 14.22 16.10 6.31
CA GLY A 186 13.03 15.79 5.53
C GLY A 186 12.67 16.86 4.51
N LEU A 187 12.71 18.13 4.90
CA LEU A 187 12.39 19.22 3.98
C LEU A 187 13.41 19.34 2.82
N PRO A 188 14.74 19.30 3.07
CA PRO A 188 15.71 19.20 1.98
C PRO A 188 15.50 18.01 1.05
N GLU A 189 15.11 16.84 1.59
CA GLU A 189 14.84 15.66 0.75
C GLU A 189 13.65 15.87 -0.18
N LEU A 190 12.55 16.42 0.32
CA LEU A 190 11.38 16.76 -0.50
C LEU A 190 11.74 17.76 -1.60
N ILE A 191 12.50 18.80 -1.26
CA ILE A 191 12.93 19.83 -2.21
C ILE A 191 13.85 19.22 -3.28
N VAL A 192 14.84 18.43 -2.88
CA VAL A 192 15.78 17.78 -3.81
C VAL A 192 15.03 16.81 -4.73
N LEU A 193 14.09 16.03 -4.19
CA LEU A 193 13.27 15.11 -5.00
C LEU A 193 12.46 15.86 -6.06
N ILE A 194 11.79 16.96 -5.70
CA ILE A 194 11.01 17.77 -6.65
C ILE A 194 11.92 18.38 -7.72
N ILE A 195 13.06 18.93 -7.30
CA ILE A 195 14.03 19.52 -8.24
C ILE A 195 14.55 18.47 -9.22
N LEU A 196 14.91 17.28 -8.73
CA LEU A 196 15.41 16.18 -9.58
C LEU A 196 14.36 15.62 -10.52
N ALA A 197 13.11 15.48 -10.04
CA ALA A 197 12.03 14.85 -10.81
C ALA A 197 11.43 15.79 -11.86
N GLU A 198 11.26 17.08 -11.55
CA GLU A 198 10.48 18.00 -12.38
C GLU A 198 11.31 19.13 -13.00
N TYR A 199 12.21 19.76 -12.24
CA TYR A 199 12.92 20.96 -12.70
C TYR A 199 14.16 20.61 -13.54
N ILE A 200 14.99 19.66 -13.10
CA ILE A 200 16.23 19.30 -13.81
C ILE A 200 15.93 18.74 -15.20
N PRO A 201 15.00 17.82 -15.41
CA PRO A 201 14.64 17.35 -16.75
C PRO A 201 14.27 18.51 -17.68
N HIS A 202 13.50 19.48 -17.17
CA HIS A 202 13.11 20.66 -17.95
C HIS A 202 14.31 21.56 -18.34
N TRP A 203 15.26 21.76 -17.43
CA TRP A 203 16.47 22.57 -17.71
C TRP A 203 17.40 21.90 -18.72
N PHE A 204 17.48 20.58 -18.73
CA PHE A 204 18.31 19.83 -19.65
C PHE A 204 17.63 19.43 -20.97
N LYS A 205 16.38 19.80 -21.18
CA LYS A 205 15.60 19.51 -22.38
C LYS A 205 16.30 19.96 -23.67
N THR A 206 17.09 21.02 -23.62
CA THR A 206 17.90 21.54 -24.74
C THR A 206 19.26 20.86 -24.88
N LYS A 207 19.76 20.13 -23.87
CA LYS A 207 21.12 19.55 -23.85
C LYS A 207 21.18 18.05 -24.19
N GLY A 208 20.06 17.38 -24.38
CA GLY A 208 19.99 15.99 -24.85
C GLY A 208 18.94 15.13 -24.13
N ALA A 209 18.14 14.43 -24.89
CA ALA A 209 17.08 13.54 -24.41
C ALA A 209 17.56 12.41 -23.47
N ILE A 210 18.86 12.10 -23.46
CA ILE A 210 19.44 11.06 -22.58
C ILE A 210 19.51 11.56 -21.14
N PHE A 211 19.95 12.82 -20.92
CA PHE A 211 20.04 13.44 -19.61
C PHE A 211 18.66 13.69 -18.99
N GLU A 212 17.71 14.20 -19.78
CA GLU A 212 16.33 14.40 -19.36
C GLU A 212 15.74 13.10 -18.80
N ARG A 213 15.80 12.01 -19.59
CA ARG A 213 15.28 10.69 -19.20
C ARG A 213 16.01 10.06 -18.02
N PHE A 214 17.30 10.35 -17.83
CA PHE A 214 18.06 9.85 -16.70
C PHE A 214 17.53 10.42 -15.37
N PHE A 215 17.37 11.72 -15.26
CA PHE A 215 16.87 12.36 -14.05
C PHE A 215 15.40 12.00 -13.76
N GLU A 216 14.53 11.99 -14.77
CA GLU A 216 13.13 11.55 -14.61
C GLU A 216 13.04 10.12 -14.04
N ARG A 217 13.86 9.19 -14.53
CA ARG A 217 13.80 7.78 -14.12
C ARG A 217 14.40 7.51 -12.75
N TYR A 218 15.48 8.21 -12.40
CA TYR A 218 16.26 7.90 -11.20
C TYR A 218 16.17 8.98 -10.12
N ALA A 219 15.23 9.90 -10.21
CA ALA A 219 15.05 11.00 -9.26
C ALA A 219 15.04 10.54 -7.81
N VAL A 220 14.35 9.45 -7.51
CA VAL A 220 14.23 8.90 -6.15
C VAL A 220 15.57 8.33 -5.65
N LEU A 221 16.29 7.53 -6.45
CA LEU A 221 17.60 7.01 -6.05
C LEU A 221 18.63 8.13 -5.89
N LEU A 222 18.58 9.13 -6.76
CA LEU A 222 19.47 10.28 -6.68
C LEU A 222 19.19 11.13 -5.45
N SER A 223 17.91 11.36 -5.11
CA SER A 223 17.57 12.12 -3.89
C SER A 223 18.09 11.40 -2.64
N ILE A 224 17.93 10.09 -2.55
CA ILE A 224 18.49 9.28 -1.46
C ILE A 224 20.02 9.39 -1.43
N ALA A 225 20.68 9.22 -2.58
CA ALA A 225 22.14 9.27 -2.68
C ALA A 225 22.74 10.63 -2.27
N ILE A 226 21.98 11.72 -2.42
CA ILE A 226 22.38 13.07 -2.02
C ILE A 226 22.08 13.31 -0.53
N ILE A 227 20.89 12.96 -0.08
CA ILE A 227 20.44 13.32 1.27
C ILE A 227 20.99 12.39 2.34
N TRP A 228 21.23 11.11 2.03
CA TRP A 228 21.79 10.19 3.02
C TRP A 228 23.19 10.61 3.51
N PRO A 229 24.18 10.95 2.65
CA PRO A 229 25.45 11.50 3.12
C PRO A 229 25.29 12.82 3.87
N TYR A 230 24.37 13.70 3.46
CA TYR A 230 24.05 14.94 4.17
C TYR A 230 23.60 14.66 5.61
N ALA A 231 22.68 13.72 5.81
CA ALA A 231 22.22 13.31 7.14
C ALA A 231 23.34 12.64 7.97
N ALA A 232 24.20 11.84 7.32
CA ALA A 232 25.37 11.23 7.97
C ALA A 232 26.36 12.30 8.43
N LEU A 233 26.60 13.33 7.62
CA LEU A 233 27.45 14.47 7.99
C LEU A 233 26.88 15.25 9.18
N LEU A 234 25.58 15.54 9.22
CA LEU A 234 24.93 16.21 10.34
C LEU A 234 25.06 15.38 11.64
N THR A 235 24.90 14.06 11.53
CA THR A 235 25.05 13.13 12.65
C THR A 235 26.50 13.11 13.14
N ALA A 236 27.48 12.99 12.25
CA ALA A 236 28.91 12.98 12.57
C ALA A 236 29.38 14.32 13.16
N ALA A 237 28.85 15.44 12.66
CA ALA A 237 29.11 16.77 13.21
C ALA A 237 28.50 17.00 14.59
N GLY A 238 27.71 16.07 15.11
CA GLY A 238 27.11 16.15 16.44
C GLY A 238 25.95 17.14 16.56
N ALA A 239 25.32 17.52 15.46
CA ALA A 239 24.21 18.49 15.42
C ALA A 239 23.04 18.12 16.35
N TYR A 240 22.89 16.82 16.66
CA TYR A 240 21.78 16.30 17.46
C TYR A 240 22.15 15.88 18.89
N LYS A 241 23.43 16.05 19.35
CA LYS A 241 23.89 15.59 20.67
C LYS A 241 23.12 16.22 21.84
N ASN A 242 22.73 17.50 21.71
CA ASN A 242 22.06 18.27 22.77
C ASN A 242 20.55 18.48 22.51
N ARG A 243 19.96 17.73 21.62
CA ARG A 243 18.52 17.81 21.29
C ARG A 243 17.70 16.83 22.15
N PRO A 244 16.39 17.05 22.31
CA PRO A 244 15.51 16.12 23.02
C PRO A 244 15.64 14.69 22.48
N PRO A 245 15.45 13.65 23.33
CA PRO A 245 15.59 12.24 22.93
C PRO A 245 14.77 11.90 21.68
N ASN A 246 13.55 12.42 21.55
CA ASN A 246 12.69 12.22 20.40
C ASN A 246 13.29 12.77 19.10
N THR A 247 13.95 13.94 19.14
CA THR A 247 14.64 14.52 17.99
C THR A 247 15.91 13.76 17.65
N GLN A 248 16.70 13.38 18.68
CA GLN A 248 17.89 12.56 18.46
C GLN A 248 17.51 11.24 17.80
N PHE A 249 16.46 10.63 18.31
CA PHE A 249 15.91 9.41 17.76
C PHE A 249 15.45 9.61 16.31
N SER A 250 14.88 10.78 15.99
CA SER A 250 14.30 11.12 14.69
C SER A 250 15.30 11.50 13.62
N CYS A 251 16.44 12.05 13.96
CA CYS A 251 17.34 12.71 13.01
C CYS A 251 18.68 11.99 12.84
N ARG A 252 19.12 11.19 13.82
CA ARG A 252 20.43 10.51 13.76
C ARG A 252 20.40 9.26 12.87
N VAL A 253 21.49 9.02 12.16
CA VAL A 253 21.65 7.90 11.22
C VAL A 253 22.40 6.71 11.87
N ASP A 254 22.98 6.90 13.06
CA ASP A 254 23.86 5.96 13.74
C ASP A 254 23.17 5.09 14.82
N ARG A 255 21.84 5.16 14.92
CA ARG A 255 21.06 4.43 15.93
C ARG A 255 20.07 3.44 15.27
N SER A 256 20.59 2.48 14.54
CA SER A 256 19.75 1.47 13.87
C SER A 256 19.79 0.11 14.59
N GLY A 257 19.09 0.00 15.72
CA GLY A 257 18.99 -1.28 16.47
C GLY A 257 18.37 -2.43 15.67
N LEU A 258 17.74 -2.16 14.54
CA LEU A 258 17.17 -3.17 13.64
C LEU A 258 18.21 -4.08 12.98
N LEU A 259 19.38 -3.54 12.64
CA LEU A 259 20.47 -4.32 12.05
C LEU A 259 21.13 -5.24 13.06
N GLU A 260 21.10 -4.88 14.34
CA GLU A 260 21.69 -5.66 15.43
C GLU A 260 20.82 -6.86 15.82
N GLY A 261 19.50 -6.79 15.58
CA GLY A 261 18.54 -7.86 15.91
C GLY A 261 18.34 -8.92 14.82
N ALA A 262 18.84 -8.71 13.60
CA ALA A 262 18.59 -9.60 12.47
C ALA A 262 19.65 -10.72 12.37
N SER A 263 19.23 -11.99 12.25
CA SER A 263 20.13 -13.11 11.95
C SER A 263 20.68 -12.98 10.52
N TRP A 264 21.95 -13.35 10.30
CA TRP A 264 22.66 -13.15 9.03
C TRP A 264 21.96 -13.79 7.82
N ILE A 265 21.48 -15.02 7.98
CA ILE A 265 20.66 -15.71 6.98
C ILE A 265 19.45 -16.29 7.69
N ARG A 266 18.24 -15.92 7.24
CA ARG A 266 17.00 -16.44 7.74
C ARG A 266 16.03 -16.69 6.60
N PHE A 267 15.48 -17.88 6.54
CA PHE A 267 14.38 -18.20 5.63
C PHE A 267 13.07 -18.16 6.41
N PRO A 268 12.15 -17.25 6.07
CA PRO A 268 10.80 -17.30 6.63
C PRO A 268 10.13 -18.64 6.30
N TYR A 269 9.44 -19.22 7.26
CA TYR A 269 8.74 -20.49 7.07
C TYR A 269 7.30 -20.40 7.61
N PRO A 270 6.37 -21.22 7.06
CA PRO A 270 5.00 -21.24 7.54
C PRO A 270 4.91 -21.60 9.03
N TRP A 271 4.00 -20.93 9.75
CA TRP A 271 3.75 -21.11 11.19
C TRP A 271 4.97 -20.88 12.10
N GLN A 272 5.87 -20.04 11.69
CA GLN A 272 7.09 -19.72 12.46
C GLN A 272 6.82 -19.20 13.89
N TRP A 273 5.64 -18.64 14.15
CA TRP A 273 5.21 -18.15 15.48
C TRP A 273 4.36 -19.17 16.24
N GLY A 274 4.18 -20.38 15.70
CA GLY A 274 3.37 -21.45 16.25
C GLY A 274 2.00 -21.60 15.59
N THR A 275 1.14 -22.46 16.14
CA THR A 275 -0.18 -22.76 15.58
C THR A 275 -1.11 -21.55 15.65
N PRO A 276 -1.74 -21.14 14.53
CA PRO A 276 -2.68 -20.02 14.51
C PRO A 276 -3.87 -20.23 15.45
N THR A 277 -4.28 -19.19 16.13
CA THR A 277 -5.50 -19.19 16.94
C THR A 277 -6.58 -18.36 16.27
N VAL A 278 -7.83 -18.81 16.36
CA VAL A 278 -8.95 -18.15 15.67
C VAL A 278 -9.93 -17.61 16.69
N ASN A 279 -10.28 -16.33 16.52
CA ASN A 279 -11.39 -15.68 17.19
C ASN A 279 -12.36 -15.14 16.15
N ALA A 280 -13.65 -15.42 16.29
CA ALA A 280 -14.66 -15.04 15.30
C ALA A 280 -14.73 -13.51 15.11
N THR A 281 -14.68 -12.74 16.20
CA THR A 281 -14.71 -11.26 16.13
C THR A 281 -13.54 -10.72 15.33
N ASP A 282 -12.33 -11.22 15.57
CA ASP A 282 -11.13 -10.79 14.87
C ASP A 282 -11.16 -11.18 13.39
N ALA A 283 -11.68 -12.37 13.09
CA ALA A 283 -11.84 -12.84 11.73
C ALA A 283 -12.80 -11.94 10.93
N PHE A 284 -13.94 -11.52 11.51
CA PHE A 284 -14.88 -10.60 10.85
C PHE A 284 -14.28 -9.23 10.60
N ILE A 285 -13.54 -8.68 11.56
CA ILE A 285 -12.86 -7.37 11.42
C ILE A 285 -11.81 -7.46 10.30
N MET A 286 -11.02 -8.53 10.28
CA MET A 286 -10.01 -8.79 9.25
C MET A 286 -10.64 -9.03 7.86
N MET A 287 -11.79 -9.69 7.78
CA MET A 287 -12.56 -9.86 6.54
C MET A 287 -13.01 -8.50 5.98
N ALA A 288 -13.47 -7.58 6.84
CA ALA A 288 -13.82 -6.23 6.42
C ALA A 288 -12.59 -5.49 5.86
N ALA A 289 -11.45 -5.56 6.54
CA ALA A 289 -10.19 -4.98 6.06
C ALA A 289 -9.75 -5.58 4.72
N ALA A 290 -9.85 -6.90 4.55
CA ALA A 290 -9.54 -7.57 3.31
C ALA A 290 -10.43 -7.11 2.14
N MET A 291 -11.72 -6.86 2.37
CA MET A 291 -12.63 -6.31 1.37
C MET A 291 -12.27 -4.87 1.00
N ILE A 292 -11.91 -4.04 1.97
CA ILE A 292 -11.42 -2.67 1.73
C ILE A 292 -10.15 -2.72 0.87
N ALA A 293 -9.18 -3.55 1.24
CA ALA A 293 -7.94 -3.75 0.50
C ALA A 293 -8.17 -4.21 -0.96
N LEU A 294 -9.22 -5.02 -1.21
CA LEU A 294 -9.63 -5.36 -2.58
C LEU A 294 -10.16 -4.17 -3.37
N VAL A 295 -10.96 -3.32 -2.73
CA VAL A 295 -11.50 -2.09 -3.36
C VAL A 295 -10.35 -1.17 -3.74
N GLU A 296 -9.42 -0.90 -2.81
CA GLU A 296 -8.23 -0.09 -3.02
C GLU A 296 -7.34 -0.66 -4.13
N SER A 297 -7.05 -1.96 -4.07
CA SER A 297 -6.23 -2.65 -5.08
C SER A 297 -6.90 -2.66 -6.47
N THR A 298 -8.23 -2.73 -6.54
CA THR A 298 -8.95 -2.62 -7.82
C THR A 298 -8.75 -1.24 -8.45
N GLY A 299 -8.76 -0.18 -7.65
CA GLY A 299 -8.40 1.16 -8.08
C GLY A 299 -6.96 1.23 -8.60
N THR A 300 -6.04 0.67 -7.84
CA THR A 300 -4.62 0.62 -8.18
C THR A 300 -4.34 -0.18 -9.46
N PHE A 301 -5.03 -1.29 -9.71
CA PHE A 301 -4.92 -2.05 -10.96
C PHE A 301 -5.37 -1.22 -12.17
N LYS A 302 -6.44 -0.44 -12.04
CA LYS A 302 -6.87 0.48 -13.10
C LYS A 302 -5.82 1.57 -13.36
N ALA A 303 -5.23 2.14 -12.31
CA ALA A 303 -4.14 3.10 -12.44
C ALA A 303 -2.91 2.48 -13.11
N ALA A 304 -2.52 1.26 -12.71
CA ALA A 304 -1.38 0.52 -13.29
C ALA A 304 -1.55 0.25 -14.78
N SER A 305 -2.75 -0.13 -15.22
CA SER A 305 -3.01 -0.34 -16.65
C SER A 305 -2.78 0.94 -17.45
N ARG A 306 -3.17 2.07 -16.91
CA ARG A 306 -3.00 3.36 -17.55
C ARG A 306 -1.52 3.79 -17.61
N TYR A 307 -0.81 3.76 -16.49
CA TYR A 307 0.62 4.11 -16.45
C TYR A 307 1.49 3.12 -17.20
N GLY A 308 1.05 1.87 -17.35
CA GLY A 308 1.71 0.88 -18.19
C GLY A 308 1.35 0.97 -19.68
N SER A 309 0.57 1.98 -20.11
CA SER A 309 0.04 2.11 -21.49
C SER A 309 -0.63 0.83 -21.98
N ALA A 310 -1.31 0.12 -21.08
CA ALA A 310 -2.13 -1.04 -21.42
C ALA A 310 -3.57 -0.62 -21.70
N THR A 311 -4.31 -1.48 -22.40
CA THR A 311 -5.76 -1.31 -22.55
C THR A 311 -6.45 -1.41 -21.19
N PRO A 312 -7.63 -0.78 -20.98
CA PRO A 312 -8.36 -0.91 -19.73
C PRO A 312 -8.62 -2.39 -19.38
N PRO A 313 -8.33 -2.83 -18.14
CA PRO A 313 -8.47 -4.23 -17.79
C PRO A 313 -9.94 -4.66 -17.75
N PRO A 314 -10.30 -5.81 -18.38
CA PRO A 314 -11.65 -6.33 -18.31
C PRO A 314 -12.01 -6.77 -16.87
N PRO A 315 -13.32 -6.82 -16.53
CA PRO A 315 -13.75 -7.23 -15.20
C PRO A 315 -13.26 -8.61 -14.75
N SER A 316 -13.06 -9.53 -15.69
CA SER A 316 -12.51 -10.86 -15.40
C SER A 316 -11.05 -10.82 -14.95
N VAL A 317 -10.24 -9.96 -15.56
CA VAL A 317 -8.84 -9.77 -15.15
C VAL A 317 -8.75 -9.16 -13.76
N LEU A 318 -9.60 -8.16 -13.45
CA LEU A 318 -9.66 -7.56 -12.12
C LEU A 318 -10.16 -8.57 -11.07
N SER A 319 -11.14 -9.42 -11.42
CA SER A 319 -11.63 -10.48 -10.55
C SER A 319 -10.55 -11.53 -10.27
N ARG A 320 -9.83 -11.97 -11.31
CA ARG A 320 -8.68 -12.85 -11.17
C ARG A 320 -7.59 -12.24 -10.28
N GLY A 321 -7.28 -10.95 -10.48
CA GLY A 321 -6.35 -10.22 -9.63
C GLY A 321 -6.77 -10.16 -8.17
N ALA A 322 -8.07 -10.01 -7.90
CA ALA A 322 -8.64 -10.07 -6.55
C ALA A 322 -8.46 -11.45 -5.90
N GLY A 323 -8.67 -12.52 -6.66
CA GLY A 323 -8.45 -13.90 -6.17
C GLY A 323 -6.98 -14.15 -5.81
N TRP A 324 -6.04 -13.72 -6.64
CA TRP A 324 -4.61 -13.83 -6.35
C TRP A 324 -4.17 -12.93 -5.19
N LEU A 325 -4.80 -11.76 -5.00
CA LEU A 325 -4.57 -10.94 -3.81
C LEU A 325 -5.06 -11.64 -2.54
N GLY A 326 -6.20 -12.36 -2.63
CA GLY A 326 -6.69 -13.22 -1.54
C GLY A 326 -5.72 -14.34 -1.19
N ILE A 327 -5.06 -14.97 -2.18
CA ILE A 327 -3.95 -15.90 -1.92
C ILE A 327 -2.80 -15.17 -1.22
N GLY A 328 -2.53 -13.93 -1.59
CA GLY A 328 -1.56 -13.09 -0.89
C GLY A 328 -1.88 -12.94 0.61
N PHE A 329 -3.13 -12.64 0.97
CA PHE A 329 -3.54 -12.57 2.38
C PHE A 329 -3.40 -13.92 3.10
N LEU A 330 -3.66 -15.03 2.40
CA LEU A 330 -3.43 -16.35 2.95
C LEU A 330 -1.94 -16.57 3.27
N LEU A 331 -1.05 -16.16 2.38
CA LEU A 331 0.40 -16.23 2.60
C LEU A 331 0.84 -15.29 3.72
N ASP A 332 0.32 -14.06 3.80
CA ASP A 332 0.58 -13.12 4.89
C ASP A 332 0.22 -13.75 6.26
N GLY A 333 -0.93 -14.41 6.35
CA GLY A 333 -1.34 -15.16 7.55
C GLY A 333 -0.49 -16.40 7.81
N LEU A 334 -0.21 -17.20 6.78
CA LEU A 334 0.54 -18.45 6.90
C LEU A 334 1.98 -18.23 7.41
N PHE A 335 2.66 -17.21 6.89
CA PHE A 335 4.01 -16.86 7.29
C PHE A 335 4.06 -15.93 8.51
N GLY A 336 2.94 -15.33 8.92
CA GLY A 336 2.86 -14.40 10.04
C GLY A 336 3.58 -13.07 9.76
N ALA A 337 3.15 -12.41 8.70
CA ALA A 337 3.71 -11.14 8.25
C ALA A 337 3.21 -9.91 9.04
N ALA A 338 2.34 -10.09 10.04
CA ALA A 338 1.73 -9.04 10.85
C ALA A 338 1.06 -7.90 10.05
N SER A 339 0.69 -8.13 8.82
CA SER A 339 -0.09 -7.22 7.97
C SER A 339 -0.69 -7.99 6.80
N GLY A 340 -1.76 -7.48 6.22
CA GLY A 340 -2.21 -7.91 4.90
C GLY A 340 -1.63 -7.02 3.81
N SER A 341 -1.75 -7.44 2.56
CA SER A 341 -1.09 -6.83 1.40
C SER A 341 -2.06 -6.07 0.50
N THR A 342 -1.63 -5.00 -0.13
CA THR A 342 -2.35 -4.29 -1.20
C THR A 342 -1.45 -4.02 -2.41
N ALA A 343 -2.07 -3.72 -3.55
CA ALA A 343 -1.36 -3.34 -4.76
C ALA A 343 -0.89 -1.87 -4.68
N SER A 344 0.33 -1.61 -5.12
CA SER A 344 0.92 -0.27 -5.24
C SER A 344 1.48 -0.02 -6.64
N VAL A 345 1.39 1.22 -7.12
CA VAL A 345 1.90 1.68 -8.43
C VAL A 345 2.87 2.85 -8.30
N CYS A 346 3.41 3.06 -7.11
CA CYS A 346 4.13 4.25 -6.69
C CYS A 346 5.03 4.89 -7.77
N LEU A 347 5.98 4.16 -8.32
CA LEU A 347 7.01 4.73 -9.21
C LEU A 347 6.61 4.78 -10.68
N LEU A 348 5.54 4.11 -11.11
CA LEU A 348 5.20 4.04 -12.53
C LEU A 348 4.94 5.42 -13.15
N ALA A 349 4.29 6.29 -12.39
CA ALA A 349 3.96 7.63 -12.87
C ALA A 349 5.20 8.54 -12.91
N VAL A 350 6.07 8.45 -11.92
CA VAL A 350 7.27 9.29 -11.82
C VAL A 350 8.33 8.87 -12.85
N THR A 351 8.57 7.55 -12.97
CA THR A 351 9.62 7.01 -13.87
C THR A 351 9.18 6.88 -15.31
N ARG A 352 7.87 6.98 -15.58
CA ARG A 352 7.24 6.71 -16.91
C ARG A 352 7.59 5.32 -17.47
N VAL A 353 7.89 4.38 -16.59
CA VAL A 353 8.27 3.01 -16.93
C VAL A 353 7.23 2.03 -16.43
N GLY A 354 6.36 1.55 -17.33
CA GLY A 354 5.30 0.59 -17.02
C GLY A 354 5.67 -0.88 -17.29
N SER A 355 6.96 -1.21 -17.40
CA SER A 355 7.40 -2.57 -17.73
C SER A 355 7.17 -3.57 -16.59
N ARG A 356 6.48 -4.68 -16.90
CA ARG A 356 6.30 -5.82 -15.99
C ARG A 356 7.62 -6.43 -15.53
N ARG A 357 8.61 -6.48 -16.43
CA ARG A 357 9.94 -7.03 -16.14
C ARG A 357 10.64 -6.29 -15.00
N VAL A 358 10.51 -4.98 -14.94
CA VAL A 358 11.10 -4.16 -13.85
C VAL A 358 10.50 -4.55 -12.50
N ILE A 359 9.19 -4.74 -12.43
CA ILE A 359 8.52 -5.15 -11.19
C ILE A 359 8.89 -6.58 -10.78
N GLN A 360 9.06 -7.49 -11.73
CA GLN A 360 9.54 -8.85 -11.43
C GLN A 360 10.97 -8.84 -10.86
N ILE A 361 11.84 -7.99 -11.40
CA ILE A 361 13.20 -7.81 -10.86
C ILE A 361 13.14 -7.19 -9.45
N SER A 362 12.25 -6.23 -9.21
CA SER A 362 12.02 -5.69 -7.86
C SER A 362 11.61 -6.78 -6.87
N ALA A 363 10.72 -7.69 -7.27
CA ALA A 363 10.33 -8.82 -6.43
C ALA A 363 11.50 -9.78 -6.13
N VAL A 364 12.41 -9.98 -7.08
CA VAL A 364 13.64 -10.75 -6.83
C VAL A 364 14.53 -10.05 -5.81
N PHE A 365 14.66 -8.72 -5.86
CA PHE A 365 15.36 -7.96 -4.81
C PHE A 365 14.69 -8.12 -3.44
N MET A 366 13.35 -8.07 -3.37
CA MET A 366 12.61 -8.30 -2.13
C MET A 366 12.92 -9.66 -1.54
N LEU A 367 12.88 -10.73 -2.36
CA LEU A 367 13.20 -12.09 -1.93
C LEU A 367 14.65 -12.22 -1.50
N PHE A 368 15.59 -11.63 -2.22
CA PHE A 368 17.00 -11.68 -1.89
C PHE A 368 17.30 -11.01 -0.55
N PHE A 369 16.85 -9.77 -0.38
CA PHE A 369 17.11 -9.01 0.85
C PHE A 369 16.26 -9.47 2.05
N SER A 370 15.16 -10.19 1.84
CA SER A 370 14.38 -10.79 2.93
C SER A 370 15.11 -11.91 3.66
N VAL A 371 16.04 -12.57 2.97
CA VAL A 371 16.84 -13.68 3.52
C VAL A 371 18.10 -13.19 4.22
N LEU A 372 18.60 -12.01 3.82
CA LEU A 372 19.84 -11.45 4.36
C LEU A 372 19.57 -10.57 5.60
N GLY A 373 20.36 -10.75 6.64
CA GLY A 373 20.42 -9.90 7.82
C GLY A 373 21.87 -9.59 8.20
N ASN A 374 22.10 -8.94 9.33
CA ASN A 374 23.44 -8.63 9.84
C ASN A 374 23.60 -9.19 11.25
N ASN A 375 24.66 -9.98 11.48
CA ASN A 375 24.98 -10.56 12.78
C ASN A 375 25.91 -9.61 13.54
N GLN A 376 25.40 -8.92 14.56
CA GLN A 376 26.24 -8.42 15.63
C GLN A 376 25.84 -9.09 16.96
N ASP A 377 26.85 -9.58 17.66
CA ASP A 377 26.82 -10.48 18.83
C ASP A 377 25.65 -10.31 19.83
N ASN A 378 25.04 -11.43 20.18
CA ASN A 378 24.00 -11.63 21.19
C ASN A 378 24.39 -11.24 22.63
N ARG A 379 25.50 -10.53 22.88
CA ARG A 379 26.02 -10.28 24.24
C ARG A 379 25.48 -9.06 24.96
N LEU A 380 24.75 -8.19 24.26
CA LEU A 380 24.19 -6.97 24.86
C LEU A 380 22.66 -7.05 25.12
N GLN A 381 22.06 -8.18 24.86
CA GLN A 381 20.61 -8.34 24.80
C GLN A 381 19.92 -8.43 26.18
N SER A 382 20.65 -8.84 27.24
CA SER A 382 20.06 -8.99 28.57
C SER A 382 19.94 -7.70 29.39
N SER A 383 20.77 -6.69 29.10
CA SER A 383 20.75 -5.42 29.85
C SER A 383 19.84 -4.35 29.30
N GLY A 384 19.45 -4.43 28.01
CA GLY A 384 18.58 -3.45 27.35
C GLY A 384 17.08 -3.73 27.51
N TYR A 385 16.71 -4.99 27.70
CA TYR A 385 15.31 -5.40 27.86
C TYR A 385 14.67 -4.83 29.13
N ASP A 386 15.38 -4.84 30.25
CA ASP A 386 14.83 -4.42 31.54
C ASP A 386 14.56 -2.90 31.59
N ILE A 387 15.44 -2.10 30.99
CA ILE A 387 15.32 -0.63 30.99
C ILE A 387 14.18 -0.17 30.06
N GLN A 388 13.99 -0.83 28.94
CA GLN A 388 12.96 -0.48 27.96
C GLN A 388 11.57 -0.97 28.38
N TRP A 389 11.51 -2.12 29.04
CA TRP A 389 10.29 -2.65 29.63
C TRP A 389 9.74 -1.74 30.75
N GLU A 390 10.60 -1.25 31.65
CA GLU A 390 10.19 -0.30 32.70
C GLU A 390 9.70 1.04 32.11
N ALA A 391 10.34 1.54 31.05
CA ALA A 391 9.92 2.77 30.38
C ALA A 391 8.56 2.60 29.69
N ASP A 392 8.34 1.48 28.98
CA ASP A 392 7.09 1.12 28.32
C ASP A 392 5.95 0.84 29.29
N GLN A 393 6.24 0.26 30.47
CA GLN A 393 5.26 0.00 31.51
C GLN A 393 4.84 1.30 32.21
N LYS A 394 5.76 2.24 32.36
CA LYS A 394 5.48 3.57 32.90
C LYS A 394 4.63 4.41 31.93
N GLU A 395 4.82 4.23 30.64
CA GLU A 395 4.02 4.88 29.59
C GLU A 395 2.63 4.24 29.43
N ARG A 396 2.49 2.92 29.60
CA ARG A 396 1.19 2.23 29.64
C ARG A 396 0.33 2.63 30.84
N ASN A 397 0.93 2.82 32.00
CA ASN A 397 0.24 3.33 33.18
C ASN A 397 -0.19 4.80 33.03
N CYS A 398 0.49 5.57 32.16
CA CYS A 398 0.04 6.90 31.74
C CYS A 398 -1.07 6.85 30.70
N VAL A 399 -1.15 5.82 29.85
CA VAL A 399 -2.22 5.64 28.83
C VAL A 399 -3.52 5.11 29.45
N ALA A 400 -3.44 4.38 30.56
CA ALA A 400 -4.60 3.99 31.38
C ALA A 400 -5.19 5.18 32.19
N GLY A 401 -4.46 6.26 32.34
CA GLY A 401 -4.87 7.53 32.89
C GLY A 401 -4.88 8.61 31.82
N ILE A 402 -5.90 8.59 31.00
CA ILE A 402 -6.35 9.63 30.09
C ILE A 402 -5.50 10.91 30.12
N GLU A 403 -4.56 11.06 29.17
CA GLU A 403 -4.25 12.37 28.61
C GLU A 403 -3.54 12.25 27.24
N LYS A 404 -4.11 12.97 26.28
CA LYS A 404 -3.64 13.34 24.96
C LYS A 404 -2.12 13.25 24.80
N LYS A 405 -1.61 12.15 24.24
CA LYS A 405 -0.36 12.20 23.48
C LYS A 405 -0.41 11.18 22.35
N SER A 406 -0.25 11.70 21.15
CA SER A 406 -0.04 10.97 19.90
C SER A 406 0.78 9.70 20.11
N LEU A 407 0.36 8.59 19.47
CA LEU A 407 1.15 7.35 19.38
C LEU A 407 2.64 7.69 19.19
N GLY A 408 3.42 7.39 20.20
CA GLY A 408 4.79 7.84 20.31
C GLY A 408 5.71 7.21 19.28
N ALA A 409 6.38 8.07 18.57
CA ALA A 409 7.34 7.83 17.50
C ALA A 409 8.68 7.24 17.99
N LYS A 410 8.69 6.26 18.89
CA LYS A 410 9.95 5.81 19.51
C LYS A 410 10.75 4.74 18.75
N ASP A 411 10.16 4.10 17.71
CA ASP A 411 10.76 2.88 17.13
C ASP A 411 11.08 2.95 15.63
N LEU A 412 11.34 4.12 15.07
CA LEU A 412 11.31 4.36 13.62
C LEU A 412 12.68 4.60 12.94
N GLU A 413 13.75 4.06 13.43
CA GLU A 413 15.10 4.53 13.08
C GLU A 413 15.71 4.02 11.77
N CYS A 414 15.50 2.78 11.38
CA CYS A 414 16.06 2.27 10.11
C CYS A 414 15.20 2.64 8.88
N CYS A 415 13.95 2.95 9.11
CA CYS A 415 12.91 3.10 8.08
C CYS A 415 12.65 4.53 7.68
N ARG A 416 13.32 5.45 8.28
CA ARG A 416 13.10 6.88 8.05
C ARG A 416 13.40 7.35 6.65
N TRP A 417 14.36 6.73 6.00
CA TRP A 417 14.66 6.97 4.58
C TRP A 417 13.56 6.43 3.68
N SER A 418 13.01 5.31 4.07
CA SER A 418 11.90 4.66 3.42
C SER A 418 10.57 5.39 3.69
N GLN A 419 10.34 5.91 4.89
CA GLN A 419 9.15 6.70 5.26
C GLN A 419 8.94 7.93 4.38
N LYS A 420 10.02 8.59 4.01
CA LYS A 420 9.98 9.78 3.17
C LYS A 420 9.61 9.46 1.73
N LEU A 421 9.80 8.20 1.31
CA LEU A 421 9.41 7.70 0.00
C LEU A 421 7.91 7.34 -0.10
N ASP A 422 7.23 7.12 1.01
CA ASP A 422 5.77 6.90 1.02
C ASP A 422 5.01 8.11 0.49
N TYR A 423 5.56 9.32 0.65
CA TYR A 423 5.03 10.53 0.03
C TYR A 423 4.92 10.42 -1.50
N CYS A 424 5.85 9.72 -2.16
CA CYS A 424 5.77 9.46 -3.60
C CYS A 424 4.56 8.58 -3.93
N THR A 425 4.27 7.55 -3.12
CA THR A 425 3.12 6.65 -3.35
C THR A 425 1.80 7.40 -3.28
N GLU A 426 1.64 8.25 -2.28
CA GLU A 426 0.43 9.04 -2.05
C GLU A 426 0.19 10.04 -3.18
N THR A 427 1.23 10.77 -3.58
CA THR A 427 1.16 11.76 -4.66
C THR A 427 0.81 11.09 -5.99
N VAL A 428 1.41 9.95 -6.29
CA VAL A 428 1.19 9.22 -7.54
C VAL A 428 -0.22 8.65 -7.61
N LEU A 429 -0.72 8.04 -6.54
CA LEU A 429 -2.10 7.52 -6.51
C LEU A 429 -3.12 8.65 -6.62
N THR A 430 -2.90 9.76 -5.94
CA THR A 430 -3.73 10.96 -6.06
C THR A 430 -3.74 11.47 -7.50
N SER A 431 -2.57 11.61 -8.14
CA SER A 431 -2.46 12.05 -9.54
C SER A 431 -3.07 11.05 -10.51
N ALA A 432 -2.97 9.74 -10.23
CA ALA A 432 -3.62 8.70 -11.01
C ALA A 432 -5.15 8.82 -10.99
N GLY A 433 -5.71 9.05 -9.79
CA GLY A 433 -7.15 9.26 -9.62
C GLY A 433 -7.62 10.50 -10.38
N LEU A 434 -6.94 11.63 -10.19
CA LEU A 434 -7.23 12.86 -10.92
C LEU A 434 -7.04 12.70 -12.44
N GLY A 435 -6.06 11.92 -12.87
CA GLY A 435 -5.84 11.60 -14.27
C GLY A 435 -7.01 10.87 -14.95
N LEU A 436 -7.88 10.17 -14.22
CA LEU A 436 -9.09 9.57 -14.76
C LEU A 436 -10.19 10.60 -15.09
N LEU A 437 -10.07 11.84 -14.63
CA LEU A 437 -11.01 12.93 -14.96
C LEU A 437 -11.11 13.17 -16.45
N GLN A 438 -10.07 12.88 -17.23
CA GLN A 438 -10.09 13.02 -18.70
C GLN A 438 -11.14 12.12 -19.37
N PHE A 439 -11.57 11.02 -18.72
CA PHE A 439 -12.62 10.14 -19.25
C PHE A 439 -14.01 10.57 -18.82
N CYS A 440 -14.12 11.60 -17.99
CA CYS A 440 -15.35 12.12 -17.46
C CYS A 440 -15.73 13.43 -18.16
N ASN A 441 -17.02 13.63 -18.41
CA ASN A 441 -17.50 14.90 -18.95
C ASN A 441 -17.52 15.97 -17.84
N LEU A 442 -16.42 16.70 -17.71
CA LEU A 442 -16.29 17.77 -16.71
C LEU A 442 -17.19 18.99 -16.97
N ASN A 443 -17.81 19.11 -18.12
CA ASN A 443 -18.78 20.18 -18.38
C ASN A 443 -20.15 19.90 -17.73
N SER A 444 -20.41 18.67 -17.29
CA SER A 444 -21.63 18.30 -16.59
C SER A 444 -21.57 18.73 -15.11
N PHE A 445 -22.59 19.45 -14.62
CA PHE A 445 -22.74 19.78 -13.20
C PHE A 445 -22.87 18.50 -12.34
N ARG A 446 -23.58 17.48 -12.84
CA ARG A 446 -23.72 16.18 -12.21
C ARG A 446 -22.37 15.53 -11.92
N THR A 447 -21.50 15.48 -12.92
CA THR A 447 -20.15 14.90 -12.81
C THR A 447 -19.31 15.63 -11.74
N LYS A 448 -19.29 16.97 -11.80
CA LYS A 448 -18.57 17.80 -10.82
C LYS A 448 -19.08 17.59 -9.40
N PHE A 449 -20.42 17.56 -9.24
CA PHE A 449 -21.03 17.35 -7.94
C PHE A 449 -20.70 15.97 -7.36
N ILE A 450 -20.83 14.90 -8.15
CA ILE A 450 -20.54 13.53 -7.67
C ILE A 450 -19.08 13.41 -7.23
N ILE A 451 -18.14 13.91 -8.04
CA ILE A 451 -16.71 13.84 -7.72
C ILE A 451 -16.39 14.67 -6.45
N GLY A 452 -16.81 15.94 -6.43
CA GLY A 452 -16.51 16.84 -5.31
C GLY A 452 -17.13 16.38 -4.02
N PHE A 453 -18.41 15.99 -4.04
CA PHE A 453 -19.10 15.51 -2.85
C PHE A 453 -18.53 14.18 -2.33
N SER A 454 -18.19 13.25 -3.23
CA SER A 454 -17.61 11.97 -2.83
C SER A 454 -16.21 12.11 -2.22
N ILE A 455 -15.38 13.03 -2.75
CA ILE A 455 -14.06 13.34 -2.15
C ILE A 455 -14.25 13.99 -0.78
N PHE A 456 -15.13 14.98 -0.68
CA PHE A 456 -15.41 15.67 0.59
C PHE A 456 -15.87 14.72 1.68
N MET A 457 -16.87 13.90 1.39
CA MET A 457 -17.39 12.92 2.36
C MET A 457 -16.40 11.81 2.66
N GLY A 458 -15.59 11.41 1.67
CA GLY A 458 -14.54 10.43 1.85
C GLY A 458 -13.39 10.89 2.75
N LEU A 459 -13.23 12.19 2.97
CA LEU A 459 -12.32 12.75 3.99
C LEU A 459 -13.04 13.01 5.32
N SER A 460 -14.25 13.60 5.28
CA SER A 460 -14.97 14.04 6.49
C SER A 460 -15.45 12.88 7.35
N VAL A 461 -16.00 11.82 6.74
CA VAL A 461 -16.54 10.68 7.50
C VAL A 461 -15.45 9.93 8.25
N PRO A 462 -14.32 9.51 7.61
CA PRO A 462 -13.23 8.88 8.32
C PRO A 462 -12.63 9.75 9.42
N GLN A 463 -12.50 11.06 9.18
CA GLN A 463 -12.01 12.00 10.19
C GLN A 463 -12.91 12.00 11.43
N TYR A 464 -14.23 12.07 11.24
CA TYR A 464 -15.19 11.99 12.34
C TYR A 464 -15.05 10.68 13.14
N PHE A 465 -14.92 9.53 12.45
CA PHE A 465 -14.77 8.24 13.11
C PHE A 465 -13.46 8.15 13.90
N ASN A 466 -12.37 8.70 13.37
CA ASN A 466 -11.08 8.75 14.04
C ASN A 466 -11.09 9.67 15.27
N GLU A 467 -11.64 10.88 15.15
CA GLU A 467 -11.76 11.82 16.27
C GLU A 467 -12.65 11.28 17.38
N TYR A 468 -13.76 10.64 17.02
CA TYR A 468 -14.66 10.03 18.00
C TYR A 468 -13.96 8.88 18.74
N MET A 469 -13.16 8.06 18.04
CA MET A 469 -12.37 7.00 18.65
C MET A 469 -11.34 7.56 19.63
N VAL A 470 -10.63 8.62 19.26
CA VAL A 470 -9.62 9.27 20.11
C VAL A 470 -10.24 9.89 21.36
N THR A 471 -11.43 10.50 21.23
CA THR A 471 -12.08 11.20 22.37
C THR A 471 -12.83 10.26 23.31
N SER A 472 -13.50 9.23 22.79
CA SER A 472 -14.38 8.37 23.58
C SER A 472 -13.84 6.96 23.83
N GLY A 473 -12.71 6.60 23.19
CA GLY A 473 -12.12 5.25 23.25
C GLY A 473 -12.97 4.17 22.55
N ARG A 474 -14.07 4.57 21.90
CA ARG A 474 -15.03 3.67 21.21
C ARG A 474 -15.42 4.28 19.87
N GLY A 475 -15.90 3.45 18.94
CA GLY A 475 -16.47 3.94 17.69
C GLY A 475 -17.83 4.61 17.88
N PRO A 476 -18.29 5.46 16.94
CA PRO A 476 -19.58 6.16 17.03
C PRO A 476 -20.79 5.23 16.84
N VAL A 477 -20.60 4.02 16.33
CA VAL A 477 -21.69 3.05 16.12
C VAL A 477 -21.86 2.19 17.37
N HIS A 478 -23.06 2.19 17.92
CA HIS A 478 -23.42 1.41 19.10
C HIS A 478 -24.55 0.43 18.77
N SER A 479 -24.20 -0.84 18.57
CA SER A 479 -25.16 -1.93 18.45
C SER A 479 -24.90 -2.99 19.52
N SER A 480 -25.85 -3.91 19.71
CA SER A 480 -25.69 -5.04 20.63
C SER A 480 -24.56 -6.00 20.24
N SER A 481 -24.09 -5.95 18.98
CA SER A 481 -23.08 -6.85 18.44
C SER A 481 -21.71 -6.18 18.35
N ALA A 482 -20.76 -6.59 19.19
CA ALA A 482 -19.41 -6.03 19.22
C ALA A 482 -18.67 -6.15 17.86
N TRP A 483 -18.86 -7.27 17.15
CA TRP A 483 -18.25 -7.48 15.84
C TRP A 483 -18.77 -6.47 14.80
N LEU A 484 -20.09 -6.15 14.84
CA LEU A 484 -20.68 -5.19 13.91
C LEU A 484 -20.14 -3.78 14.15
N ASN A 485 -20.04 -3.35 15.42
CA ASN A 485 -19.50 -2.05 15.78
C ASN A 485 -18.06 -1.87 15.27
N LYS A 486 -17.21 -2.88 15.48
CA LYS A 486 -15.81 -2.87 15.02
C LYS A 486 -15.71 -2.93 13.50
N THR A 487 -16.54 -3.74 12.83
CA THR A 487 -16.58 -3.82 11.36
C THR A 487 -16.98 -2.48 10.73
N MET A 488 -18.02 -1.82 11.28
CA MET A 488 -18.44 -0.49 10.82
C MET A 488 -17.33 0.55 11.05
N GLN A 489 -16.63 0.47 12.18
CA GLN A 489 -15.48 1.32 12.43
C GLN A 489 -14.42 1.17 11.32
N VAL A 490 -14.03 -0.06 10.97
CA VAL A 490 -13.03 -0.33 9.91
C VAL A 490 -13.49 0.21 8.56
N VAL A 491 -14.75 -0.04 8.18
CA VAL A 491 -15.28 0.38 6.87
C VAL A 491 -15.32 1.91 6.74
N PHE A 492 -15.82 2.60 7.77
CA PHE A 492 -15.98 4.06 7.71
C PHE A 492 -14.71 4.85 8.08
N THR A 493 -13.67 4.18 8.55
CA THR A 493 -12.34 4.80 8.73
C THR A 493 -11.53 4.83 7.43
N SER A 494 -11.89 4.04 6.39
CA SER A 494 -11.20 4.06 5.10
C SER A 494 -11.74 5.17 4.17
N PRO A 495 -10.95 6.21 3.86
CA PRO A 495 -11.34 7.30 2.96
C PRO A 495 -11.74 6.82 1.57
N ALA A 496 -10.97 5.92 0.99
CA ALA A 496 -11.21 5.36 -0.34
C ALA A 496 -12.53 4.57 -0.42
N THR A 497 -12.83 3.78 0.61
CA THR A 497 -14.06 2.98 0.67
C THR A 497 -15.30 3.86 0.82
N VAL A 498 -15.27 4.83 1.71
CA VAL A 498 -16.37 5.78 1.89
C VAL A 498 -16.65 6.54 0.60
N ALA A 499 -15.61 7.06 -0.06
CA ALA A 499 -15.77 7.75 -1.32
C ALA A 499 -16.32 6.84 -2.44
N ALA A 500 -15.84 5.59 -2.53
CA ALA A 500 -16.35 4.64 -3.49
C ALA A 500 -17.84 4.34 -3.30
N ILE A 501 -18.28 4.10 -2.06
CA ILE A 501 -19.68 3.86 -1.72
C ILE A 501 -20.55 5.04 -2.15
N ILE A 502 -20.17 6.26 -1.77
CA ILE A 502 -20.92 7.48 -2.08
C ILE A 502 -20.93 7.74 -3.58
N ALA A 503 -19.78 7.62 -4.25
CA ALA A 503 -19.68 7.86 -5.69
C ALA A 503 -20.52 6.86 -6.49
N VAL A 504 -20.49 5.58 -6.15
CA VAL A 504 -21.32 4.55 -6.79
C VAL A 504 -22.81 4.80 -6.53
N PHE A 505 -23.18 5.14 -5.30
CA PHE A 505 -24.56 5.46 -4.95
C PHE A 505 -25.08 6.65 -5.74
N LEU A 506 -24.35 7.76 -5.78
CA LEU A 506 -24.73 8.96 -6.51
C LEU A 506 -24.72 8.74 -8.04
N ASP A 507 -23.74 7.99 -8.56
CA ASP A 507 -23.70 7.70 -9.99
C ASP A 507 -24.91 6.88 -10.46
N ARG A 508 -25.51 6.10 -9.57
CA ARG A 508 -26.71 5.30 -9.88
C ARG A 508 -28.02 6.01 -9.62
N THR A 509 -28.09 6.85 -8.59
CA THR A 509 -29.33 7.48 -8.14
C THR A 509 -29.60 8.83 -8.79
N VAL A 510 -28.55 9.63 -9.03
CA VAL A 510 -28.71 10.96 -9.64
C VAL A 510 -29.05 10.86 -11.11
N ALA A 511 -30.17 11.48 -11.53
CA ALA A 511 -30.70 11.42 -12.87
C ALA A 511 -29.73 11.90 -13.96
N ARG A 512 -29.73 11.22 -15.09
CA ARG A 512 -28.91 11.52 -16.28
C ARG A 512 -29.76 12.25 -17.30
N LYS A 513 -29.60 13.56 -17.43
CA LYS A 513 -30.40 14.39 -18.33
C LYS A 513 -29.88 14.41 -19.78
N HIS A 514 -28.58 14.13 -20.01
CA HIS A 514 -27.96 14.26 -21.34
C HIS A 514 -27.31 12.94 -21.80
N SER A 515 -27.40 12.66 -23.10
CA SER A 515 -26.82 11.46 -23.73
C SER A 515 -25.28 11.45 -23.65
N SER A 516 -24.63 12.62 -23.62
CA SER A 516 -23.17 12.74 -23.47
C SER A 516 -22.63 12.26 -22.12
N THR A 517 -23.48 12.18 -21.08
CA THR A 517 -23.12 11.64 -19.77
C THR A 517 -23.31 10.12 -19.67
N ARG A 518 -23.81 9.49 -20.75
CA ARG A 518 -24.01 8.04 -20.77
C ARG A 518 -22.73 7.24 -20.99
N THR A 519 -21.74 7.83 -21.64
CA THR A 519 -20.51 7.13 -22.04
C THR A 519 -19.50 6.94 -20.93
N ASP A 520 -19.53 7.79 -19.92
CA ASP A 520 -18.55 7.85 -18.82
C ASP A 520 -19.09 7.39 -17.46
N SER A 521 -20.38 7.05 -17.38
CA SER A 521 -21.06 6.77 -16.11
C SER A 521 -21.90 5.49 -16.14
N GLY A 522 -22.04 4.84 -14.98
CA GLY A 522 -22.88 3.67 -14.76
C GLY A 522 -22.45 2.42 -15.53
N SER A 523 -23.41 1.51 -15.78
CA SER A 523 -23.16 0.23 -16.44
C SER A 523 -22.80 0.35 -17.93
N HIS A 524 -23.20 1.45 -18.57
CA HIS A 524 -22.96 1.66 -20.01
C HIS A 524 -21.48 1.74 -20.37
N TRP A 525 -20.63 2.20 -19.43
CA TRP A 525 -19.20 2.23 -19.67
C TRP A 525 -18.61 0.84 -19.90
N TRP A 526 -19.20 -0.19 -19.28
CA TRP A 526 -18.73 -1.58 -19.38
C TRP A 526 -19.23 -2.30 -20.64
N GLU A 527 -20.15 -1.73 -21.41
CA GLU A 527 -20.66 -2.34 -22.64
C GLU A 527 -19.55 -2.54 -23.69
N LYS A 528 -18.58 -1.66 -23.74
CA LYS A 528 -17.43 -1.76 -24.63
C LYS A 528 -16.54 -2.99 -24.39
N PHE A 529 -16.63 -3.61 -23.22
CA PHE A 529 -15.85 -4.81 -22.88
C PHE A 529 -16.53 -6.12 -23.27
N ARG A 530 -17.74 -6.10 -23.84
CA ARG A 530 -18.43 -7.30 -24.30
C ARG A 530 -17.66 -8.07 -25.37
N TYR A 531 -16.88 -7.36 -26.18
CA TYR A 531 -16.11 -7.91 -27.30
C TYR A 531 -14.60 -7.88 -27.01
N PHE A 532 -14.21 -7.87 -25.76
CA PHE A 532 -12.82 -7.70 -25.36
C PHE A 532 -11.93 -8.88 -25.77
N ASP A 533 -12.49 -10.09 -25.87
CA ASP A 533 -11.77 -11.30 -26.33
C ASP A 533 -11.32 -11.21 -27.80
N THR A 534 -11.95 -10.37 -28.57
CA THR A 534 -11.63 -10.15 -30.00
C THR A 534 -10.58 -9.07 -30.20
N ASP A 535 -10.18 -8.33 -29.15
CA ASP A 535 -9.10 -7.34 -29.23
C ASP A 535 -7.74 -8.02 -29.00
N PRO A 536 -6.87 -8.11 -30.05
CA PRO A 536 -5.54 -8.74 -29.91
C PRO A 536 -4.68 -8.13 -28.81
N ARG A 537 -4.86 -6.84 -28.51
CA ARG A 537 -4.12 -6.15 -27.44
C ARG A 537 -4.52 -6.62 -26.06
N SER A 538 -5.78 -6.99 -25.84
CA SER A 538 -6.22 -7.59 -24.59
C SER A 538 -5.57 -8.93 -24.36
N ALA A 539 -5.48 -9.76 -25.39
CA ALA A 539 -4.78 -11.04 -25.33
C ALA A 539 -3.29 -10.83 -25.04
N GLU A 540 -2.66 -9.85 -25.67
CA GLU A 540 -1.24 -9.53 -25.46
C GLU A 540 -0.93 -9.13 -24.00
N PHE A 541 -1.73 -8.25 -23.39
CA PHE A 541 -1.46 -7.73 -22.06
C PHE A 541 -1.88 -8.69 -20.94
N TYR A 542 -3.00 -9.39 -21.11
CA TYR A 542 -3.68 -10.09 -20.01
C TYR A 542 -3.76 -11.61 -20.13
N SER A 543 -3.34 -12.21 -21.27
CA SER A 543 -3.33 -13.67 -21.43
C SER A 543 -2.39 -14.34 -20.46
N LEU A 544 -2.81 -15.47 -19.88
CA LEU A 544 -1.98 -16.23 -18.95
C LEU A 544 -1.04 -17.17 -19.69
N PRO A 545 0.14 -17.47 -19.12
CA PRO A 545 1.05 -18.45 -19.68
C PRO A 545 0.41 -19.85 -19.70
N GLY A 546 0.81 -20.71 -20.64
CA GLY A 546 0.36 -22.11 -20.69
C GLY A 546 -1.13 -22.32 -21.02
N GLY A 547 -1.80 -21.33 -21.63
CA GLY A 547 -3.21 -21.48 -22.02
C GLY A 547 -4.21 -21.45 -20.84
N LEU A 548 -3.78 -21.04 -19.65
CA LEU A 548 -4.63 -20.94 -18.46
C LEU A 548 -5.75 -19.89 -18.59
N THR A 549 -5.71 -19.03 -19.60
CA THR A 549 -6.73 -18.01 -19.86
C THR A 549 -8.13 -18.61 -20.03
N LYS A 550 -8.23 -19.85 -20.52
CA LYS A 550 -9.51 -20.54 -20.71
C LYS A 550 -10.34 -20.74 -19.42
N TYR A 551 -9.66 -20.78 -18.25
CA TYR A 551 -10.34 -20.89 -16.95
C TYR A 551 -10.87 -19.55 -16.42
N PHE A 552 -10.47 -18.44 -17.04
CA PHE A 552 -10.86 -17.09 -16.65
C PHE A 552 -11.40 -16.32 -17.87
N PRO A 553 -12.56 -16.69 -18.40
CA PRO A 553 -13.14 -16.04 -19.56
C PRO A 553 -13.42 -14.56 -19.27
N SER A 554 -13.34 -13.71 -20.31
CA SER A 554 -13.43 -12.26 -20.18
C SER A 554 -14.83 -11.74 -19.82
N VAL A 555 -15.85 -12.56 -19.93
CA VAL A 555 -17.27 -12.19 -19.66
C VAL A 555 -17.90 -13.16 -18.65
#